data_55ee2e04948a74e2f34b0f70febda36c
#
_entry.id   55ee2e04948a74e2f34b0f70febda36c
#
_cell.length_a   1.000
_cell.length_b   1.000
_cell.length_c   1.000
_cell.angle_alpha   90.00
_cell.angle_beta   90.00
_cell.angle_gamma   90.00
#
_symmetry.space_group_name_H-M   'P 1'
#
loop_
_entity.id
_entity.type
_entity.pdbx_description
1 polymer ?
#
loop_
_entity_poly.entity_id
_entity_poly.type
_entity_poly.pdbx_seq_one_letter_code
_entity_poly.pdbx_strand_id
1 'polypeptide(L)'
;MPYSMITTGPNDQPGINGGLIQRQGKIDGPAVIAYVCTVGVESFDSSVATVEANGGTVALPKMPIPGIGWLAYYKDTEGNIFGMMQPDPSAK
;
A
#
# COMPACT_ATOMS: atom_id res chain seq x y z
N MET A 1 -7.45 -4.08 11.51
CA MET A 1 -8.17 -3.96 10.24
C MET A 1 -8.16 -5.31 9.53
N PRO A 2 -9.31 -5.88 9.25
CA PRO A 2 -9.37 -7.15 8.52
C PRO A 2 -8.78 -7.00 7.12
N TYR A 3 -7.94 -7.93 6.74
CA TYR A 3 -7.22 -7.88 5.47
C TYR A 3 -7.10 -9.31 4.94
N SER A 4 -7.73 -9.57 3.81
CA SER A 4 -7.69 -10.88 3.18
C SER A 4 -6.72 -10.86 2.01
N MET A 5 -5.75 -11.77 2.02
CA MET A 5 -4.79 -11.90 0.93
C MET A 5 -5.46 -12.53 -0.28
N ILE A 6 -5.18 -11.98 -1.46
CA ILE A 6 -5.65 -12.53 -2.73
C ILE A 6 -4.44 -12.99 -3.52
N THR A 7 -4.42 -14.25 -3.91
CA THR A 7 -3.34 -14.78 -4.74
C THR A 7 -3.90 -15.11 -6.11
N THR A 8 -3.10 -14.84 -7.13
CA THR A 8 -3.51 -15.04 -8.52
C THR A 8 -2.86 -16.27 -9.16
N GLY A 9 -2.24 -17.10 -8.32
CA GLY A 9 -1.60 -18.33 -8.77
C GLY A 9 -0.27 -18.54 -8.07
N PRO A 10 0.50 -19.55 -8.52
CA PRO A 10 1.82 -19.83 -7.95
C PRO A 10 2.76 -18.65 -8.13
N ASN A 11 3.71 -18.51 -7.19
CA ASN A 11 4.66 -17.38 -7.23
C ASN A 11 5.59 -17.40 -8.44
N ASP A 12 5.75 -18.55 -9.07
CA ASP A 12 6.60 -18.70 -10.26
C ASP A 12 5.86 -18.46 -11.56
N GLN A 13 4.59 -18.03 -11.50
CA GLN A 13 3.77 -17.72 -12.67
C GLN A 13 3.43 -16.25 -12.70
N PRO A 14 3.24 -15.66 -13.91
CA PRO A 14 2.81 -14.26 -14.00
C PRO A 14 1.48 -14.03 -13.28
N GLY A 15 1.39 -12.91 -12.60
CA GLY A 15 0.17 -12.53 -11.91
C GLY A 15 0.44 -11.38 -10.96
N ILE A 16 -0.64 -10.82 -10.42
CA ILE A 16 -0.57 -9.73 -9.45
C ILE A 16 -1.38 -10.13 -8.24
N ASN A 17 -0.71 -10.36 -7.14
CA ASN A 17 -1.38 -10.64 -5.87
C ASN A 17 -1.96 -9.35 -5.30
N GLY A 18 -2.95 -9.48 -4.46
CA GLY A 18 -3.60 -8.32 -3.89
C GLY A 18 -4.13 -8.57 -2.50
N GLY A 19 -4.92 -7.63 -2.05
CA GLY A 19 -5.59 -7.73 -0.77
C GLY A 19 -6.99 -7.16 -0.86
N LEU A 20 -7.87 -7.69 -0.04
CA LEU A 20 -9.24 -7.24 0.08
C LEU A 20 -9.44 -6.72 1.49
N ILE A 21 -9.82 -5.45 1.59
CA ILE A 21 -10.14 -4.85 2.88
C ILE A 21 -11.53 -4.25 2.82
N GLN A 22 -12.16 -4.16 3.98
CA GLN A 22 -13.41 -3.45 4.09
C GLN A 22 -13.18 -1.96 3.85
N ARG A 23 -14.09 -1.31 3.11
CA ARG A 23 -14.01 0.12 2.85
C ARG A 23 -13.92 0.89 4.17
N GLN A 24 -12.97 1.82 4.23
CA GLN A 24 -12.66 2.55 5.46
C GLN A 24 -13.45 3.86 5.59
N GLY A 25 -14.26 4.21 4.60
CA GLY A 25 -15.04 5.42 4.63
C GLY A 25 -16.14 5.39 3.59
N LYS A 26 -16.85 6.51 3.44
CA LYS A 26 -17.91 6.64 2.44
C LYS A 26 -17.32 6.52 1.04
N ILE A 27 -18.11 6.00 0.12
CA ILE A 27 -17.70 5.78 -1.27
C ILE A 27 -17.26 7.07 -1.96
N ASP A 28 -17.79 8.20 -1.53
CA ASP A 28 -17.44 9.51 -2.07
C ASP A 28 -16.55 10.34 -1.14
N GLY A 29 -16.01 9.70 -0.09
CA GLY A 29 -15.15 10.37 0.88
C GLY A 29 -13.69 10.39 0.48
N PRO A 30 -12.81 10.93 1.35
CA PRO A 30 -11.39 11.02 1.07
C PRO A 30 -10.60 9.74 1.31
N ALA A 31 -11.24 8.70 1.84
CA ALA A 31 -10.57 7.44 2.14
C ALA A 31 -10.25 6.67 0.85
N VAL A 32 -9.47 5.59 0.98
CA VAL A 32 -9.23 4.68 -0.12
C VAL A 32 -10.53 3.95 -0.41
N ILE A 33 -11.12 4.24 -1.56
CA ILE A 33 -12.47 3.78 -1.92
C ILE A 33 -12.51 3.03 -3.25
N ALA A 34 -11.37 2.83 -3.89
CA ALA A 34 -11.27 2.22 -5.21
C ALA A 34 -10.10 1.25 -5.24
N TYR A 35 -9.80 0.73 -6.41
CA TYR A 35 -8.62 -0.08 -6.60
C TYR A 35 -7.38 0.78 -6.43
N VAL A 36 -6.44 0.30 -5.62
CA VAL A 36 -5.20 1.02 -5.35
C VAL A 36 -4.03 0.12 -5.70
N CYS A 37 -3.13 0.62 -6.53
CA CYS A 37 -1.90 -0.10 -6.83
C CYS A 37 -0.93 0.05 -5.66
N THR A 38 -0.32 -1.05 -5.25
CA THR A 38 0.69 -1.06 -4.20
C THR A 38 2.01 -1.50 -4.79
N VAL A 39 3.03 -0.67 -4.58
CA VAL A 39 4.38 -0.90 -5.10
C VAL A 39 5.21 -1.55 -4.00
N GLY A 40 5.83 -2.68 -4.32
CA GLY A 40 6.79 -3.31 -3.41
C GLY A 40 8.10 -2.53 -3.41
N VAL A 41 8.62 -2.23 -2.22
CA VAL A 41 9.86 -1.48 -2.06
C VAL A 41 10.81 -2.23 -1.13
N GLU A 42 12.11 -2.09 -1.36
CA GLU A 42 13.13 -2.72 -0.53
C GLU A 42 13.38 -1.93 0.74
N SER A 43 13.40 -0.60 0.63
CA SER A 43 13.60 0.30 1.77
C SER A 43 12.44 1.27 1.83
N PHE A 44 11.57 1.08 2.81
CA PHE A 44 10.39 1.92 2.99
C PHE A 44 10.79 3.38 3.19
N ASP A 45 11.70 3.63 4.13
CA ASP A 45 12.08 5.01 4.49
C ASP A 45 12.74 5.74 3.33
N SER A 46 13.57 5.04 2.57
CA SER A 46 14.22 5.60 1.38
C SER A 46 13.20 5.95 0.31
N SER A 47 12.20 5.09 0.11
CA SER A 47 11.13 5.32 -0.87
C SER A 47 10.24 6.48 -0.47
N VAL A 48 9.91 6.61 0.81
CA VAL A 48 9.15 7.75 1.33
C VAL A 48 9.89 9.06 1.05
N ALA A 49 11.19 9.09 1.34
CA ALA A 49 11.99 10.29 1.09
C ALA A 49 11.98 10.67 -0.40
N THR A 50 12.07 9.69 -1.29
CA THR A 50 12.03 9.92 -2.73
C THR A 50 10.67 10.46 -3.17
N VAL A 51 9.58 9.87 -2.67
CA VAL A 51 8.22 10.32 -3.01
C VAL A 51 8.01 11.76 -2.57
N GLU A 52 8.39 12.09 -1.34
CA GLU A 52 8.21 13.44 -0.81
C GLU A 52 9.09 14.45 -1.53
N ALA A 53 10.32 14.07 -1.88
CA ALA A 53 11.22 14.95 -2.64
C ALA A 53 10.68 15.27 -4.04
N ASN A 54 9.83 14.42 -4.58
CA ASN A 54 9.23 14.61 -5.91
C ASN A 54 7.79 15.13 -5.86
N GLY A 55 7.36 15.64 -4.72
CA GLY A 55 6.08 16.33 -4.60
C GLY A 55 4.91 15.48 -4.14
N GLY A 56 5.14 14.20 -3.81
CA GLY A 56 4.11 13.35 -3.25
C GLY A 56 3.79 13.71 -1.80
N THR A 57 2.56 13.44 -1.39
CA THR A 57 2.10 13.75 -0.03
C THR A 57 1.52 12.51 0.62
N VAL A 58 1.66 12.42 1.95
CA VAL A 58 1.13 11.28 2.69
C VAL A 58 -0.39 11.31 2.70
N ALA A 59 -1.01 10.15 2.43
CA ALA A 59 -2.45 9.96 2.57
C ALA A 59 -2.76 9.14 3.82
N LEU A 60 -2.00 8.08 4.07
CA LEU A 60 -2.12 7.27 5.27
C LEU A 60 -0.70 6.85 5.68
N PRO A 61 -0.25 7.21 6.90
CA PRO A 61 1.14 6.99 7.29
C PRO A 61 1.46 5.52 7.47
N LYS A 62 2.75 5.23 7.58
CA LYS A 62 3.31 3.90 7.77
C LYS A 62 2.58 3.15 8.87
N MET A 63 2.15 1.93 8.56
CA MET A 63 1.52 1.04 9.52
C MET A 63 1.99 -0.39 9.30
N PRO A 64 2.01 -1.22 10.34
CA PRO A 64 2.35 -2.62 10.16
C PRO A 64 1.15 -3.41 9.64
N ILE A 65 1.42 -4.37 8.77
CA ILE A 65 0.53 -5.49 8.52
C ILE A 65 1.22 -6.69 9.17
N PRO A 66 0.71 -7.14 10.33
CA PRO A 66 1.45 -8.10 11.16
C PRO A 66 1.87 -9.34 10.38
N GLY A 67 3.16 -9.67 10.48
CA GLY A 67 3.74 -10.83 9.81
C GLY A 67 3.96 -10.67 8.31
N ILE A 68 3.56 -9.55 7.73
CA ILE A 68 3.61 -9.31 6.27
C ILE A 68 4.62 -8.20 5.95
N GLY A 69 4.45 -7.02 6.53
CA GLY A 69 5.32 -5.91 6.21
C GLY A 69 4.79 -4.57 6.68
N TRP A 70 5.34 -3.52 6.09
CA TRP A 70 5.00 -2.13 6.39
C TRP A 70 4.33 -1.51 5.18
N LEU A 71 3.22 -0.82 5.40
CA LEU A 71 2.40 -0.25 4.34
C LEU A 71 2.13 1.21 4.64
N ALA A 72 2.13 2.03 3.59
CA ALA A 72 1.63 3.40 3.65
C ALA A 72 0.96 3.74 2.34
N TYR A 73 0.10 4.74 2.37
CA TYR A 73 -0.51 5.30 1.17
C TYR A 73 -0.06 6.73 1.00
N TYR A 74 0.27 7.07 -0.24
CA TYR A 74 0.70 8.40 -0.64
C TYR A 74 -0.14 8.87 -1.81
N LYS A 75 -0.13 10.18 -2.04
CA LYS A 75 -0.72 10.77 -3.24
C LYS A 75 0.40 11.28 -4.13
N ASP A 76 0.26 11.04 -5.43
CA ASP A 76 1.17 11.64 -6.40
C ASP A 76 0.79 13.10 -6.67
N THR A 77 1.52 13.77 -7.56
CA THR A 77 1.29 15.18 -7.87
C THR A 77 -0.04 15.44 -8.58
N GLU A 78 -0.70 14.39 -9.05
CA GLU A 78 -2.02 14.49 -9.68
C GLU A 78 -3.15 14.10 -8.71
N GLY A 79 -2.82 13.84 -7.44
CA GLY A 79 -3.81 13.48 -6.45
C GLY A 79 -4.22 12.02 -6.44
N ASN A 80 -3.54 11.17 -7.20
CA ASN A 80 -3.84 9.74 -7.21
C ASN A 80 -3.23 9.05 -5.99
N ILE A 81 -4.01 8.19 -5.34
CA ILE A 81 -3.54 7.42 -4.19
C ILE A 81 -2.86 6.16 -4.68
N PHE A 82 -1.70 5.86 -4.11
CA PHE A 82 -1.00 4.60 -4.32
C PHE A 82 -0.40 4.13 -3.00
N GLY A 83 -0.11 2.82 -2.91
CA GLY A 83 0.49 2.23 -1.72
C GLY A 83 1.94 1.87 -1.94
N MET A 84 2.70 1.81 -0.85
CA MET A 84 4.05 1.25 -0.84
C MET A 84 4.13 0.22 0.26
N MET A 85 4.70 -0.93 -0.04
CA MET A 85 4.84 -2.02 0.92
C MET A 85 6.28 -2.52 0.94
N GLN A 86 6.85 -2.57 2.13
CA GLN A 86 8.12 -3.26 2.38
C GLN A 86 7.82 -4.58 3.06
N PRO A 87 8.13 -5.73 2.43
CA PRO A 87 7.95 -7.02 3.09
C PRO A 87 8.83 -7.12 4.33
N ASP A 88 8.25 -7.56 5.43
CA ASP A 88 8.96 -7.73 6.70
C ASP A 88 8.16 -8.68 7.58
N PRO A 89 8.60 -9.96 7.72
CA PRO A 89 7.86 -10.91 8.54
C PRO A 89 7.86 -10.57 10.02
N SER A 90 8.72 -9.65 10.46
CA SER A 90 8.77 -9.20 11.85
C SER A 90 7.86 -8.00 12.14
N ALA A 91 7.16 -7.48 11.14
CA ALA A 91 6.23 -6.36 11.35
C ALA A 91 5.12 -6.75 12.33
N LYS A 92 4.80 -5.83 13.24
CA LYS A 92 3.83 -6.09 14.32
C LYS A 92 2.76 -5.03 14.39
#